data_67453c6c7b819b12b6d845dd861804f5
#
_entry.id   67453c6c7b819b12b6d845dd861804f5
#
_cell.length_a   1.000
_cell.length_b   1.000
_cell.length_c   1.000
_cell.angle_alpha   90.00
_cell.angle_beta   90.00
_cell.angle_gamma   90.00
#
_symmetry.space_group_name_H-M   'P 1'
#
loop_
_entity.id
_entity.type
_entity.pdbx_description
1 polymer ?
#
loop_
_entity_poly.entity_id
_entity_poly.type
_entity_poly.pdbx_seq_one_letter_code
_entity_poly.pdbx_strand_id
1 'polypeptide(L)'
;MNSISAQELLSILPHRYPFLMIDKVLDYSKDSILAVKNLSLNEPYIQGHFPENPIMPGVMMIESMAQASTVLAFKFVQDYVSTEDLTKYFKGAGILFVAADQVRCKKVVVPGDQIMIHSHMIRNSRNL
;
A
#
# COMPACT_ATOMS: atom_id res chain seq x y z
N MET A 1 8.65 -17.04 6.98
CA MET A 1 8.46 -15.63 6.62
C MET A 1 8.01 -15.50 5.18
N ASN A 2 6.91 -14.83 4.93
CA ASN A 2 6.30 -14.71 3.62
C ASN A 2 6.57 -13.30 3.07
N SER A 3 7.60 -13.16 2.26
CA SER A 3 7.96 -11.86 1.67
C SER A 3 7.45 -11.74 0.25
N ILE A 4 7.30 -10.50 -0.22
CA ILE A 4 6.92 -10.18 -1.61
C ILE A 4 7.90 -9.11 -2.09
N SER A 5 8.60 -9.41 -3.18
CA SER A 5 9.56 -8.48 -3.77
C SER A 5 8.86 -7.31 -4.47
N ALA A 6 9.61 -6.25 -4.74
CA ALA A 6 9.10 -5.12 -5.52
C ALA A 6 8.56 -5.57 -6.89
N GLN A 7 9.23 -6.49 -7.53
CA GLN A 7 8.81 -7.00 -8.84
C GLN A 7 7.50 -7.77 -8.75
N GLU A 8 7.34 -8.61 -7.73
CA GLU A 8 6.11 -9.36 -7.50
C GLU A 8 4.93 -8.44 -7.19
N LEU A 9 5.17 -7.32 -6.49
CA LEU A 9 4.12 -6.33 -6.22
C LEU A 9 3.48 -5.78 -7.49
N LEU A 10 4.25 -5.65 -8.57
CA LEU A 10 3.72 -5.19 -9.86
C LEU A 10 2.70 -6.14 -10.46
N SER A 11 2.72 -7.41 -10.09
CA SER A 11 1.71 -8.37 -10.56
C SER A 11 0.45 -8.38 -9.69
N ILE A 12 0.52 -7.78 -8.50
CA ILE A 12 -0.59 -7.72 -7.53
C ILE A 12 -1.30 -6.37 -7.61
N LEU A 13 -0.54 -5.28 -7.50
CA LEU A 13 -1.07 -3.92 -7.50
C LEU A 13 -1.21 -3.39 -8.93
N PRO A 14 -2.33 -2.72 -9.27
CA PRO A 14 -2.48 -2.06 -10.57
C PRO A 14 -1.73 -0.73 -10.64
N HIS A 15 -1.36 -0.17 -9.50
CA HIS A 15 -0.68 1.12 -9.40
C HIS A 15 0.67 1.11 -10.12
N ARG A 16 1.02 2.23 -10.74
CA ARG A 16 2.31 2.44 -11.43
C ARG A 16 2.83 3.83 -11.08
N TYR A 17 4.07 4.10 -11.43
CA TYR A 17 4.66 5.42 -11.27
C TYR A 17 3.69 6.50 -11.80
N PRO A 18 3.44 7.59 -11.07
CA PRO A 18 4.06 7.98 -9.80
C PRO A 18 3.27 7.55 -8.56
N PHE A 19 2.32 6.65 -8.66
CA PHE A 19 1.35 6.36 -7.62
C PHE A 19 1.59 5.04 -6.88
N LEU A 20 2.63 4.31 -7.21
CA LEU A 20 2.99 3.09 -6.46
C LEU A 20 3.71 3.49 -5.17
N MET A 21 3.10 3.17 -4.01
CA MET A 21 3.52 3.65 -2.70
C MET A 21 4.00 2.57 -1.75
N ILE A 22 4.37 1.38 -2.26
CA ILE A 22 4.99 0.31 -1.50
C ILE A 22 6.20 -0.20 -2.27
N ASP A 23 7.30 -0.47 -1.58
CA ASP A 23 8.52 -0.97 -2.20
C ASP A 23 8.69 -2.47 -2.08
N LYS A 24 8.26 -3.06 -0.95
CA LYS A 24 8.24 -4.52 -0.77
C LYS A 24 7.42 -4.90 0.45
N VAL A 25 7.10 -6.18 0.54
CA VAL A 25 6.49 -6.78 1.72
C VAL A 25 7.54 -7.62 2.44
N LEU A 26 7.73 -7.37 3.72
CA LEU A 26 8.68 -8.11 4.55
C LEU A 26 8.07 -9.43 5.03
N ASP A 27 6.79 -9.39 5.40
CA ASP A 27 6.08 -10.56 5.88
C ASP A 27 4.58 -10.35 5.78
N TYR A 28 3.84 -11.45 5.60
CA TYR A 28 2.38 -11.41 5.68
C TYR A 28 1.85 -12.75 6.18
N SER A 29 0.67 -12.68 6.78
CA SER A 29 -0.10 -13.84 7.23
C SER A 29 -1.50 -13.77 6.61
N LYS A 30 -2.41 -14.60 7.12
CA LYS A 30 -3.81 -14.59 6.67
C LYS A 30 -4.51 -13.25 6.90
N ASP A 31 -4.16 -12.55 7.98
CA ASP A 31 -4.87 -11.36 8.44
C ASP A 31 -3.97 -10.14 8.72
N SER A 32 -2.69 -10.24 8.43
CA SER A 32 -1.77 -9.12 8.66
C SER A 32 -0.69 -9.02 7.60
N ILE A 33 -0.14 -7.83 7.42
CA ILE A 33 0.93 -7.56 6.48
C ILE A 33 1.90 -6.54 7.08
N LEU A 34 3.18 -6.74 6.82
CA LEU A 34 4.25 -5.81 7.14
C LEU A 34 4.94 -5.41 5.84
N ALA A 35 4.73 -4.18 5.41
CA ALA A 35 5.28 -3.66 4.16
C ALA A 35 6.21 -2.48 4.42
N VAL A 36 6.96 -2.10 3.39
CA VAL A 36 7.96 -1.02 3.46
C VAL A 36 7.72 -0.04 2.33
N LYS A 37 7.77 1.23 2.66
CA LYS A 37 7.90 2.35 1.71
C LYS A 37 9.16 3.14 2.06
N ASN A 38 10.07 3.27 1.10
CA ASN A 38 11.24 4.13 1.23
C ASN A 38 10.92 5.48 0.62
N LEU A 39 11.05 6.56 1.39
CA LEU A 39 10.81 7.90 0.89
C LEU A 39 12.09 8.48 0.32
N SER A 40 12.05 8.96 -0.92
CA SER A 40 13.19 9.53 -1.62
C SER A 40 12.90 10.96 -2.04
N LEU A 41 13.95 11.78 -2.21
CA LEU A 41 13.84 13.09 -2.87
C LEU A 41 13.31 12.96 -4.31
N ASN A 42 13.39 11.78 -4.88
CA ASN A 42 12.94 11.51 -6.24
C ASN A 42 11.44 11.22 -6.36
N GLU A 43 10.68 11.40 -5.29
CA GLU A 43 9.22 11.30 -5.32
C GLU A 43 8.63 12.55 -5.99
N PRO A 44 7.73 12.39 -6.99
CA PRO A 44 7.22 13.54 -7.75
C PRO A 44 6.53 14.61 -6.90
N TYR A 45 5.85 14.23 -5.82
CA TYR A 45 5.11 15.16 -4.97
C TYR A 45 5.99 15.94 -3.98
N ILE A 46 7.21 15.48 -3.75
CA ILE A 46 8.10 16.09 -2.73
C ILE A 46 8.48 17.53 -3.09
N GLN A 47 8.69 17.82 -4.39
CA GLN A 47 9.06 19.17 -4.82
C GLN A 47 8.00 20.21 -4.51
N GLY A 48 6.73 19.80 -4.49
CA GLY A 48 5.63 20.70 -4.18
C GLY A 48 5.22 20.73 -2.70
N HIS A 49 5.78 19.84 -1.89
CA HIS A 49 5.32 19.65 -0.51
C HIS A 49 6.47 19.50 0.50
N PHE A 50 7.36 20.47 0.70
CA PHE A 50 7.40 21.77 0.10
C PHE A 50 8.79 22.04 -0.48
N PRO A 51 9.00 23.00 -1.40
CA PRO A 51 10.28 23.19 -2.08
C PRO A 51 11.49 23.33 -1.17
N GLU A 52 11.35 24.06 -0.05
CA GLU A 52 12.45 24.27 0.91
C GLU A 52 12.36 23.37 2.14
N ASN A 53 11.31 22.57 2.26
CA ASN A 53 11.09 21.70 3.41
C ASN A 53 10.34 20.44 2.94
N PRO A 54 11.04 19.49 2.29
CA PRO A 54 10.39 18.31 1.73
C PRO A 54 9.92 17.39 2.84
N ILE A 55 8.61 17.15 2.86
CA ILE A 55 7.96 16.21 3.79
C ILE A 55 6.94 15.37 3.02
N MET A 56 6.74 14.15 3.47
CA MET A 56 5.72 13.29 2.87
C MET A 56 4.33 13.77 3.27
N PRO A 57 3.43 14.04 2.31
CA PRO A 57 2.05 14.40 2.65
C PRO A 57 1.38 13.28 3.44
N GLY A 58 0.62 13.65 4.47
CA GLY A 58 -0.12 12.66 5.27
C GLY A 58 -1.06 11.80 4.43
N VAL A 59 -1.67 12.39 3.41
CA VAL A 59 -2.56 11.66 2.49
C VAL A 59 -1.81 10.59 1.68
N MET A 60 -0.53 10.77 1.40
CA MET A 60 0.29 9.77 0.72
C MET A 60 0.69 8.63 1.67
N MET A 61 0.82 8.90 2.96
CA MET A 61 1.00 7.85 3.97
C MET A 61 -0.25 6.97 4.05
N ILE A 62 -1.44 7.57 4.02
CA ILE A 62 -2.70 6.83 3.97
C ILE A 62 -2.76 5.97 2.71
N GLU A 63 -2.36 6.51 1.58
CA GLU A 63 -2.31 5.75 0.32
C GLU A 63 -1.37 4.56 0.41
N SER A 64 -0.19 4.72 1.02
CA SER A 64 0.74 3.61 1.25
C SER A 64 0.10 2.50 2.09
N MET A 65 -0.61 2.88 3.15
CA MET A 65 -1.33 1.92 4.00
C MET A 65 -2.46 1.23 3.24
N ALA A 66 -3.19 1.96 2.41
CA ALA A 66 -4.26 1.41 1.58
C ALA A 66 -3.72 0.39 0.57
N GLN A 67 -2.57 0.68 -0.05
CA GLN A 67 -1.93 -0.25 -0.99
C GLN A 67 -1.44 -1.51 -0.28
N ALA A 68 -0.84 -1.39 0.90
CA ALA A 68 -0.44 -2.55 1.70
C ALA A 68 -1.66 -3.42 2.04
N SER A 69 -2.76 -2.79 2.42
CA SER A 69 -4.01 -3.49 2.73
C SER A 69 -4.60 -4.16 1.48
N THR A 70 -4.44 -3.57 0.30
CA THR A 70 -4.84 -4.18 -0.97
C THR A 70 -4.05 -5.46 -1.24
N VAL A 71 -2.74 -5.44 -0.98
CA VAL A 71 -1.91 -6.65 -1.13
C VAL A 71 -2.37 -7.74 -0.17
N LEU A 72 -2.66 -7.39 1.07
CA LEU A 72 -3.20 -8.33 2.05
C LEU A 72 -4.53 -8.94 1.57
N ALA A 73 -5.44 -8.10 1.08
CA ALA A 73 -6.72 -8.56 0.54
C ALA A 73 -6.53 -9.50 -0.66
N PHE A 74 -5.60 -9.18 -1.56
CA PHE A 74 -5.25 -10.04 -2.68
C PHE A 74 -4.80 -11.42 -2.20
N LYS A 75 -3.89 -11.46 -1.25
CA LYS A 75 -3.38 -12.72 -0.70
C LYS A 75 -4.46 -13.52 0.03
N PHE A 76 -5.37 -12.83 0.72
CA PHE A 76 -6.49 -13.47 1.38
C PHE A 76 -7.43 -14.14 0.37
N VAL A 77 -7.78 -13.45 -0.71
CA VAL A 77 -8.75 -13.94 -1.70
C VAL A 77 -8.14 -14.98 -2.64
N GLN A 78 -6.82 -14.96 -2.82
CA GLN A 78 -6.09 -15.84 -3.73
C GLN A 78 -6.42 -17.34 -3.50
N ASP A 79 -6.69 -17.72 -2.26
CA ASP A 79 -6.98 -19.11 -1.91
C ASP A 79 -8.41 -19.53 -2.24
N TYR A 80 -9.28 -18.59 -2.63
CA TYR A 80 -10.71 -18.82 -2.82
C TYR A 80 -11.19 -18.66 -4.25
N VAL A 81 -10.41 -18.03 -5.12
CA VAL A 81 -10.79 -17.76 -6.51
C VAL A 81 -9.68 -18.15 -7.47
N SER A 82 -10.01 -18.33 -8.75
CA SER A 82 -9.01 -18.64 -9.78
C SER A 82 -8.06 -17.46 -9.98
N THR A 83 -6.85 -17.77 -10.45
CA THR A 83 -5.86 -16.74 -10.77
C THR A 83 -6.38 -15.73 -11.81
N GLU A 84 -7.15 -16.22 -12.78
CA GLU A 84 -7.74 -15.38 -13.82
C GLU A 84 -8.75 -14.38 -13.23
N ASP A 85 -9.67 -14.87 -12.40
CA ASP A 85 -10.66 -14.05 -11.73
C ASP A 85 -10.01 -13.05 -10.77
N LEU A 86 -8.99 -13.49 -10.05
CA LEU A 86 -8.22 -12.67 -9.13
C LEU A 86 -7.55 -11.50 -9.88
N THR A 87 -6.87 -11.79 -10.98
CA THR A 87 -6.21 -10.78 -11.80
C THR A 87 -7.22 -9.79 -12.38
N LYS A 88 -8.33 -10.29 -12.90
CA LYS A 88 -9.39 -9.47 -13.46
C LYS A 88 -9.99 -8.53 -12.41
N TYR A 89 -10.27 -9.06 -11.21
CA TYR A 89 -10.86 -8.29 -10.12
C TYR A 89 -9.93 -7.17 -9.64
N PHE A 90 -8.67 -7.48 -9.39
CA PHE A 90 -7.72 -6.52 -8.81
C PHE A 90 -7.12 -5.55 -9.84
N LYS A 91 -6.98 -5.93 -11.10
CA LYS A 91 -6.40 -5.07 -12.14
C LYS A 91 -7.44 -4.35 -13.00
N GLY A 92 -8.58 -4.97 -13.25
CA GLY A 92 -9.62 -4.39 -14.09
C GLY A 92 -10.45 -3.34 -13.37
N ALA A 93 -11.20 -3.78 -12.35
CA ALA A 93 -12.06 -2.91 -11.56
C ALA A 93 -11.30 -2.14 -10.48
N GLY A 94 -10.20 -2.70 -10.01
CA GLY A 94 -9.41 -2.14 -8.93
C GLY A 94 -10.09 -2.26 -7.57
N ILE A 95 -9.35 -1.89 -6.54
CA ILE A 95 -9.89 -1.70 -5.20
C ILE A 95 -9.97 -0.21 -4.95
N LEU A 96 -11.19 0.27 -4.66
CA LEU A 96 -11.43 1.68 -4.42
C LEU A 96 -11.38 1.96 -2.92
N PHE A 97 -10.68 3.03 -2.58
CA PHE A 97 -10.65 3.56 -1.23
C PHE A 97 -11.98 4.25 -0.93
N VAL A 98 -12.65 3.85 0.14
CA VAL A 98 -13.99 4.37 0.47
C VAL A 98 -13.95 5.37 1.61
N ALA A 99 -13.24 5.05 2.70
CA ALA A 99 -13.24 5.90 3.88
C ALA A 99 -12.02 5.62 4.75
N ALA A 100 -11.62 6.62 5.52
CA ALA A 100 -10.62 6.49 6.57
C ALA A 100 -11.09 7.25 7.80
N ASP A 101 -11.06 6.57 8.95
CA ASP A 101 -11.45 7.15 10.22
C ASP A 101 -10.26 7.13 11.19
N GLN A 102 -10.27 8.07 12.15
CA GLN A 102 -9.30 8.12 13.24
C GLN A 102 -7.85 8.16 12.75
N VAL A 103 -7.61 8.89 11.67
CA VAL A 103 -6.26 9.09 11.12
C VAL A 103 -5.51 10.12 11.95
N ARG A 104 -4.28 9.78 12.34
CA ARG A 104 -3.39 10.69 13.07
C ARG A 104 -1.99 10.64 12.47
N CYS A 105 -1.48 11.80 12.07
CA CYS A 105 -0.11 11.94 11.58
C CYS A 105 0.71 12.59 12.69
N LYS A 106 1.34 11.75 13.51
CA LYS A 106 2.03 12.22 14.73
C LYS A 106 3.48 12.63 14.48
N LYS A 107 4.06 12.25 13.35
CA LYS A 107 5.47 12.46 13.09
C LYS A 107 5.67 12.80 11.61
N VAL A 108 6.56 13.75 11.36
CA VAL A 108 6.94 14.12 9.99
C VAL A 108 7.83 13.04 9.40
N VAL A 109 7.56 12.67 8.16
CA VAL A 109 8.37 11.74 7.36
C VAL A 109 9.08 12.54 6.29
N VAL A 110 10.39 12.40 6.21
CA VAL A 110 11.25 13.17 5.30
C VAL A 110 12.01 12.23 4.36
N PRO A 111 12.48 12.75 3.20
CA PRO A 111 13.30 11.94 2.29
C PRO A 111 14.49 11.32 3.02
N GLY A 112 14.73 10.03 2.74
CA GLY A 112 15.70 9.21 3.44
C GLY A 112 15.08 8.32 4.51
N ASP A 113 13.86 8.59 4.94
CA ASP A 113 13.15 7.75 5.90
C ASP A 113 12.59 6.49 5.25
N GLN A 114 12.52 5.45 6.04
CA GLN A 114 11.83 4.21 5.68
C GLN A 114 10.58 4.08 6.55
N ILE A 115 9.44 3.91 5.90
CA ILE A 115 8.16 3.71 6.58
C ILE A 115 7.88 2.22 6.66
N MET A 116 7.67 1.73 7.87
CA MET A 116 7.19 0.37 8.13
C MET A 116 5.68 0.42 8.23
N ILE A 117 5.00 -0.28 7.32
CA ILE A 117 3.55 -0.28 7.23
C ILE A 117 3.03 -1.60 7.79
N HIS A 118 2.34 -1.51 8.92
CA HIS A 118 1.74 -2.68 9.55
C HIS A 118 0.22 -2.57 9.44
N SER A 119 -0.40 -3.54 8.78
CA SER A 119 -1.84 -3.54 8.54
C SER A 119 -2.46 -4.85 8.98
N HIS A 120 -3.62 -4.77 9.61
CA HIS A 120 -4.42 -5.92 10.05
C HIS A 120 -5.80 -5.87 9.45
N MET A 121 -6.29 -7.02 9.01
CA MET A 121 -7.67 -7.17 8.57
C MET A 121 -8.56 -7.34 9.80
N ILE A 122 -9.40 -6.35 10.08
CA ILE A 122 -10.32 -6.40 11.21
C ILE A 122 -11.61 -7.12 10.82
N ARG A 123 -12.10 -6.84 9.62
CA ARG A 123 -13.38 -7.37 9.15
C ARG A 123 -13.36 -7.56 7.65
N ASN A 124 -13.83 -8.73 7.21
CA ASN A 124 -14.07 -9.01 5.81
C ASN A 124 -15.59 -9.20 5.63
N SER A 125 -16.25 -8.21 5.02
CA SER A 125 -17.69 -8.23 4.79
C SER A 125 -17.98 -8.19 3.31
N ARG A 126 -18.89 -9.09 2.86
CA ARG A 126 -19.33 -9.14 1.46
C ARG A 126 -20.24 -7.96 1.08
N ASN A 127 -20.73 -7.23 2.08
CA ASN A 127 -21.69 -6.15 1.89
C ASN A 127 -21.06 -4.76 1.92
N LEU A 128 -19.75 -4.69 1.82
CA LEU A 128 -19.05 -3.41 1.74
C LEU A 128 -18.70 -3.07 0.32
#